data_01638a08d0407c3bbf13da6e3ded43d6
#
_entry.id   01638a08d0407c3bbf13da6e3ded43d6
#
_cell.length_a   1.000
_cell.length_b   1.000
_cell.length_c   1.000
_cell.angle_alpha   90.00
_cell.angle_beta   90.00
_cell.angle_gamma   90.00
#
_symmetry.space_group_name_H-M   'P 1'
#
loop_
_entity.id
_entity.type
_entity.pdbx_description
1 polymer ?
#
loop_
_entity_poly.entity_id
_entity_poly.type
_entity_poly.pdbx_seq_one_letter_code
_entity_poly.pdbx_strand_id
1 'polypeptide(L)'
;MRLIDNNTYHVPVLLKESVDGLSIHPGGVYVDVTFGGGGHSKEILSRIADNGHLYSFDQDADAEQNVIPNEHFTFVCSNFRYLKNWMRYYGEEGIDGLLADLGVSSHHFDDESRGFSFRFDSPLDMRMNKRAGKTAADIVNEYKEEALADIFYLYGELRNARRIAAAIVKARSSQKIETTTDFIHVVEPFFKREREKKDMAKLFQALRIEVNHEMDALKEMLKAATEILKPGGRLSVITYHSLEDRIVKNVMKTGNPEGKVVQDFYGRIESPFRLINNKVIIPDQEEQERNPRSRSAKLRIAEKR
;
A
#
# COMPACT_ATOMS: atom_id res chain seq x y z
N MET A 1 13.52 -22.24 -31.22
CA MET A 1 13.86 -20.90 -30.72
C MET A 1 12.55 -20.26 -30.26
N ARG A 2 12.18 -20.43 -29.00
CA ARG A 2 10.96 -19.82 -28.44
C ARG A 2 11.28 -18.36 -28.16
N LEU A 3 10.61 -17.45 -28.81
CA LEU A 3 10.61 -16.04 -28.49
C LEU A 3 10.04 -15.94 -27.05
N ILE A 4 10.88 -15.53 -26.12
CA ILE A 4 10.44 -15.14 -24.79
C ILE A 4 9.74 -13.81 -25.00
N ASP A 5 8.41 -13.81 -24.98
CA ASP A 5 7.60 -12.60 -24.94
C ASP A 5 7.95 -11.85 -23.65
N ASN A 6 8.75 -10.80 -23.78
CA ASN A 6 9.16 -9.91 -22.67
C ASN A 6 8.02 -9.01 -22.15
N ASN A 7 6.78 -9.39 -22.41
CA ASN A 7 5.58 -8.65 -22.02
C ASN A 7 4.79 -9.40 -20.92
N THR A 8 5.49 -9.98 -19.93
CA THR A 8 4.84 -10.45 -18.70
C THR A 8 4.45 -9.26 -17.84
N TYR A 9 3.45 -8.50 -18.31
CA TYR A 9 2.73 -7.57 -17.46
C TYR A 9 2.22 -8.33 -16.23
N HIS A 10 2.61 -7.85 -15.08
CA HIS A 10 2.27 -8.42 -13.79
C HIS A 10 0.75 -8.52 -13.67
N VAL A 11 0.21 -9.74 -13.59
CA VAL A 11 -1.21 -9.92 -13.32
C VAL A 11 -1.48 -9.36 -11.93
N PRO A 12 -2.43 -8.41 -11.79
CA PRO A 12 -2.76 -7.83 -10.50
C PRO A 12 -3.20 -8.90 -9.50
N VAL A 13 -2.85 -8.71 -8.23
CA VAL A 13 -3.19 -9.65 -7.17
C VAL A 13 -4.69 -9.60 -6.90
N LEU A 14 -5.34 -10.79 -6.79
CA LEU A 14 -6.78 -10.91 -6.52
C LEU A 14 -7.64 -10.04 -7.44
N LEU A 15 -7.25 -9.94 -8.73
CA LEU A 15 -7.85 -9.05 -9.71
C LEU A 15 -9.38 -9.22 -9.78
N LYS A 16 -9.80 -10.45 -9.95
CA LYS A 16 -11.24 -10.76 -10.11
C LYS A 16 -12.01 -10.46 -8.82
N GLU A 17 -11.52 -10.98 -7.70
CA GLU A 17 -12.19 -10.88 -6.40
C GLU A 17 -12.29 -9.44 -5.91
N SER A 18 -11.26 -8.62 -6.13
CA SER A 18 -11.24 -7.22 -5.71
C SER A 18 -12.18 -6.36 -6.54
N VAL A 19 -12.24 -6.58 -7.86
CA VAL A 19 -13.13 -5.83 -8.76
C VAL A 19 -14.57 -6.32 -8.65
N ASP A 20 -14.80 -7.63 -8.52
CA ASP A 20 -16.15 -8.18 -8.20
C ASP A 20 -16.69 -7.59 -6.89
N GLY A 21 -15.80 -7.38 -5.92
CA GLY A 21 -16.11 -6.77 -4.63
C GLY A 21 -16.65 -5.34 -4.72
N LEU A 22 -16.32 -4.60 -5.78
CA LEU A 22 -16.84 -3.26 -6.02
C LEU A 22 -18.32 -3.24 -6.43
N SER A 23 -18.87 -4.37 -6.92
CA SER A 23 -20.25 -4.45 -7.42
C SER A 23 -20.58 -3.34 -8.43
N ILE A 24 -19.74 -3.25 -9.46
CA ILE A 24 -19.79 -2.16 -10.46
C ILE A 24 -21.15 -2.13 -11.14
N HIS A 25 -21.74 -0.94 -11.25
CA HIS A 25 -22.99 -0.67 -11.95
C HIS A 25 -22.81 0.44 -13.00
N PRO A 26 -23.67 0.50 -14.02
CA PRO A 26 -23.66 1.56 -15.03
C PRO A 26 -23.79 2.96 -14.40
N GLY A 27 -23.03 3.92 -14.92
CA GLY A 27 -23.06 5.31 -14.47
C GLY A 27 -22.41 5.59 -13.11
N GLY A 28 -21.76 4.58 -12.51
CA GLY A 28 -21.07 4.73 -11.24
C GLY A 28 -19.74 5.45 -11.36
N VAL A 29 -19.34 6.10 -10.28
CA VAL A 29 -18.02 6.74 -10.12
C VAL A 29 -17.15 5.87 -9.25
N TYR A 30 -16.02 5.42 -9.79
CA TYR A 30 -15.09 4.53 -9.11
C TYR A 30 -13.73 5.15 -8.94
N VAL A 31 -13.01 4.71 -7.91
CA VAL A 31 -11.65 5.17 -7.64
C VAL A 31 -10.73 3.97 -7.41
N ASP A 32 -9.61 3.92 -8.13
CA ASP A 32 -8.47 3.06 -7.84
C ASP A 32 -7.35 3.93 -7.25
N VAL A 33 -7.06 3.78 -5.98
CA VAL A 33 -6.08 4.64 -5.31
C VAL A 33 -4.63 4.15 -5.45
N THR A 34 -4.42 3.07 -6.22
CA THR A 34 -3.13 2.38 -6.39
C THR A 34 -2.93 1.92 -7.82
N PHE A 35 -2.88 2.88 -8.75
CA PHE A 35 -2.90 2.63 -10.20
C PHE A 35 -1.78 1.71 -10.67
N GLY A 36 -0.52 1.98 -10.30
CA GLY A 36 0.65 1.19 -10.66
C GLY A 36 0.74 0.89 -12.17
N GLY A 37 0.66 -0.38 -12.53
CA GLY A 37 0.62 -0.86 -13.92
C GLY A 37 -0.76 -0.77 -14.60
N GLY A 38 -1.77 -0.27 -13.90
CA GLY A 38 -3.13 -0.07 -14.42
C GLY A 38 -3.97 -1.35 -14.58
N GLY A 39 -3.56 -2.46 -13.99
CA GLY A 39 -4.26 -3.73 -14.21
C GLY A 39 -5.66 -3.77 -13.60
N HIS A 40 -5.81 -3.36 -12.34
CA HIS A 40 -7.14 -3.23 -11.70
C HIS A 40 -7.99 -2.17 -12.40
N SER A 41 -7.39 -1.03 -12.73
CA SER A 41 -8.07 0.05 -13.44
C SER A 41 -8.60 -0.36 -14.81
N LYS A 42 -7.86 -1.15 -15.59
CA LYS A 42 -8.32 -1.72 -16.87
C LYS A 42 -9.52 -2.63 -16.68
N GLU A 43 -9.49 -3.46 -15.67
CA GLU A 43 -10.61 -4.36 -15.35
C GLU A 43 -11.84 -3.57 -14.89
N ILE A 44 -11.68 -2.54 -14.06
CA ILE A 44 -12.79 -1.66 -13.65
C ILE A 44 -13.38 -0.97 -14.88
N LEU A 45 -12.54 -0.36 -15.74
CA LEU A 45 -13.01 0.31 -16.96
C LEU A 45 -13.77 -0.61 -17.91
N SER A 46 -13.37 -1.88 -18.01
CA SER A 46 -14.07 -2.84 -18.86
C SER A 46 -15.51 -3.12 -18.40
N ARG A 47 -15.85 -2.77 -17.16
CA ARG A 47 -17.17 -3.02 -16.54
C ARG A 47 -17.99 -1.75 -16.34
N ILE A 48 -17.37 -0.58 -16.42
CA ILE A 48 -18.08 0.70 -16.38
C ILE A 48 -18.74 0.94 -17.73
N ALA A 49 -20.04 1.33 -17.71
CA ALA A 49 -20.73 1.74 -18.92
C ALA A 49 -20.39 3.19 -19.29
N ASP A 50 -20.77 3.61 -20.50
CA ASP A 50 -20.41 4.89 -21.13
C ASP A 50 -20.78 6.18 -20.35
N ASN A 51 -21.51 6.07 -19.26
CA ASN A 51 -21.89 7.18 -18.40
C ASN A 51 -21.23 7.14 -17.01
N GLY A 52 -20.30 6.21 -16.77
CA GLY A 52 -19.53 6.12 -15.53
C GLY A 52 -18.16 6.75 -15.67
N HIS A 53 -17.41 6.84 -14.57
CA HIS A 53 -16.05 7.38 -14.57
C HIS A 53 -15.12 6.66 -13.58
N LEU A 54 -13.86 6.51 -13.95
CA LEU A 54 -12.80 5.99 -13.09
C LEU A 54 -11.70 7.03 -12.87
N TYR A 55 -11.45 7.35 -11.61
CA TYR A 55 -10.29 8.10 -11.18
C TYR A 55 -9.23 7.16 -10.63
N SER A 56 -7.98 7.24 -11.13
CA SER A 56 -6.90 6.38 -10.64
C SER A 56 -5.71 7.19 -10.16
N PHE A 57 -5.27 6.87 -8.94
CA PHE A 57 -4.20 7.59 -8.26
C PHE A 57 -2.90 6.81 -8.25
N ASP A 58 -1.81 7.52 -8.47
CA ASP A 58 -0.48 7.06 -8.09
C ASP A 58 0.40 8.26 -7.71
N GLN A 59 1.24 8.11 -6.70
CA GLN A 59 2.19 9.15 -6.31
C GLN A 59 3.53 9.02 -7.06
N ASP A 60 3.77 7.87 -7.69
CA ASP A 60 4.94 7.66 -8.53
C ASP A 60 4.68 8.19 -9.93
N ALA A 61 5.50 9.15 -10.37
CA ALA A 61 5.40 9.68 -11.72
C ALA A 61 5.68 8.62 -12.80
N ASP A 62 6.42 7.56 -12.49
CA ASP A 62 6.70 6.49 -13.43
C ASP A 62 5.41 5.75 -13.85
N ALA A 63 4.35 5.81 -13.03
CA ALA A 63 3.04 5.26 -13.37
C ALA A 63 2.31 5.98 -14.51
N GLU A 64 2.66 7.24 -14.80
CA GLU A 64 2.09 8.00 -15.93
C GLU A 64 2.25 7.29 -17.29
N GLN A 65 3.29 6.45 -17.43
CA GLN A 65 3.55 5.68 -18.65
C GLN A 65 2.46 4.62 -18.92
N ASN A 66 1.68 4.25 -17.92
CA ASN A 66 0.64 3.23 -18.00
C ASN A 66 -0.76 3.83 -18.19
N VAL A 67 -0.88 5.16 -18.31
CA VAL A 67 -2.17 5.87 -18.44
C VAL A 67 -3.00 5.30 -19.58
N ILE A 68 -4.27 5.07 -19.30
CA ILE A 68 -5.21 4.45 -20.23
C ILE A 68 -5.87 5.56 -21.05
N PRO A 69 -5.74 5.56 -22.39
CA PRO A 69 -6.41 6.55 -23.24
C PRO A 69 -7.90 6.22 -23.35
N ASN A 70 -8.71 6.74 -22.43
CA ASN A 70 -10.16 6.54 -22.37
C ASN A 70 -10.81 7.79 -21.80
N GLU A 71 -11.93 8.25 -22.37
CA GLU A 71 -12.68 9.44 -21.95
C GLU A 71 -13.33 9.29 -20.55
N HIS A 72 -13.57 8.06 -20.12
CA HIS A 72 -14.11 7.71 -18.80
C HIS A 72 -13.02 7.45 -17.75
N PHE A 73 -11.75 7.84 -18.05
CA PHE A 73 -10.61 7.63 -17.19
C PHE A 73 -9.86 8.92 -16.89
N THR A 74 -9.57 9.16 -15.62
CA THR A 74 -8.71 10.27 -15.18
C THR A 74 -7.59 9.74 -14.30
N PHE A 75 -6.35 9.94 -14.74
CA PHE A 75 -5.17 9.67 -13.91
C PHE A 75 -4.86 10.87 -13.03
N VAL A 76 -4.58 10.62 -11.75
CA VAL A 76 -4.25 11.62 -10.74
C VAL A 76 -2.87 11.33 -10.16
N CYS A 77 -1.84 12.05 -10.62
CA CYS A 77 -0.48 11.92 -10.09
C CYS A 77 -0.39 12.55 -8.68
N SER A 78 -0.87 11.83 -7.68
CA SER A 78 -0.93 12.30 -6.29
C SER A 78 -1.00 11.15 -5.30
N ASN A 79 -0.57 11.43 -4.05
CA ASN A 79 -0.78 10.50 -2.95
C ASN A 79 -2.28 10.40 -2.61
N PHE A 80 -2.77 9.19 -2.42
CA PHE A 80 -4.17 8.90 -2.11
C PHE A 80 -4.66 9.50 -0.77
N ARG A 81 -3.77 9.97 0.09
CA ARG A 81 -4.15 10.75 1.29
C ARG A 81 -4.98 11.98 0.97
N TYR A 82 -4.83 12.52 -0.25
CA TYR A 82 -5.57 13.68 -0.73
C TYR A 82 -6.84 13.31 -1.52
N LEU A 83 -7.31 12.06 -1.43
CA LEU A 83 -8.47 11.54 -2.13
C LEU A 83 -9.68 12.50 -2.10
N LYS A 84 -10.10 12.91 -0.91
CA LYS A 84 -11.26 13.81 -0.77
C LYS A 84 -11.06 15.16 -1.46
N ASN A 85 -9.86 15.71 -1.41
CA ASN A 85 -9.54 16.99 -2.04
C ASN A 85 -9.66 16.89 -3.57
N TRP A 86 -9.14 15.80 -4.15
CA TRP A 86 -9.21 15.58 -5.58
C TRP A 86 -10.62 15.28 -6.06
N MET A 87 -11.42 14.47 -5.35
CA MET A 87 -12.80 14.23 -5.72
C MET A 87 -13.61 15.55 -5.72
N ARG A 88 -13.40 16.38 -4.71
CA ARG A 88 -14.00 17.72 -4.68
C ARG A 88 -13.52 18.61 -5.85
N TYR A 89 -12.25 18.55 -6.21
CA TYR A 89 -11.69 19.30 -7.35
C TYR A 89 -12.36 18.92 -8.67
N TYR A 90 -12.65 17.64 -8.86
CA TYR A 90 -13.36 17.14 -10.04
C TYR A 90 -14.88 17.30 -9.97
N GLY A 91 -15.41 17.85 -8.88
CA GLY A 91 -16.83 18.07 -8.71
C GLY A 91 -17.62 16.83 -8.28
N GLU A 92 -16.94 15.78 -7.84
CA GLU A 92 -17.60 14.56 -7.37
C GLU A 92 -18.08 14.72 -5.92
N GLU A 93 -19.40 14.67 -5.72
CA GLU A 93 -20.02 14.73 -4.38
C GLU A 93 -19.93 13.41 -3.62
N GLY A 94 -19.78 12.29 -4.34
CA GLY A 94 -19.62 10.95 -3.77
C GLY A 94 -19.23 9.91 -4.81
N ILE A 95 -18.65 8.81 -4.35
CA ILE A 95 -18.19 7.71 -5.19
C ILE A 95 -18.97 6.43 -4.89
N ASP A 96 -19.10 5.54 -5.88
CA ASP A 96 -19.84 4.29 -5.79
C ASP A 96 -18.92 3.12 -5.37
N GLY A 97 -17.61 3.26 -5.59
CA GLY A 97 -16.65 2.28 -5.12
C GLY A 97 -15.22 2.76 -5.07
N LEU A 98 -14.44 2.19 -4.16
CA LEU A 98 -13.01 2.46 -4.01
C LEU A 98 -12.26 1.14 -3.92
N LEU A 99 -11.22 1.00 -4.75
CA LEU A 99 -10.25 -0.08 -4.71
C LEU A 99 -8.91 0.45 -4.24
N ALA A 100 -8.24 -0.30 -3.35
CA ALA A 100 -6.86 -0.07 -2.95
C ALA A 100 -6.09 -1.40 -2.96
N ASP A 101 -5.03 -1.48 -3.76
CA ASP A 101 -4.03 -2.55 -3.72
C ASP A 101 -2.78 -2.00 -3.05
N LEU A 102 -2.73 -2.11 -1.71
CA LEU A 102 -1.71 -1.44 -0.89
C LEU A 102 -0.32 -2.06 -1.07
N GLY A 103 0.68 -1.34 -0.63
CA GLY A 103 2.08 -1.77 -0.69
C GLY A 103 2.85 -1.09 -1.81
N VAL A 104 3.80 -1.81 -2.38
CA VAL A 104 4.67 -1.31 -3.45
C VAL A 104 4.44 -2.08 -4.73
N SER A 105 4.46 -1.37 -5.86
CA SER A 105 4.39 -2.02 -7.17
C SER A 105 5.62 -2.92 -7.38
N SER A 106 5.45 -3.93 -8.22
CA SER A 106 6.58 -4.79 -8.61
C SER A 106 7.72 -3.99 -9.24
N HIS A 107 7.39 -2.91 -9.96
CA HIS A 107 8.35 -1.98 -10.54
C HIS A 107 9.34 -1.43 -9.50
N HIS A 108 8.87 -1.03 -8.30
CA HIS A 108 9.74 -0.54 -7.24
C HIS A 108 10.76 -1.58 -6.75
N PHE A 109 10.39 -2.87 -6.71
CA PHE A 109 11.31 -3.93 -6.31
C PHE A 109 12.27 -4.35 -7.42
N ASP A 110 11.88 -4.17 -8.67
CA ASP A 110 12.64 -4.61 -9.84
C ASP A 110 13.55 -3.50 -10.37
N ASP A 111 13.30 -2.23 -10.01
CA ASP A 111 14.19 -1.09 -10.28
C ASP A 111 15.31 -1.04 -9.24
N GLU A 112 16.49 -1.48 -9.66
CA GLU A 112 17.70 -1.52 -8.83
C GLU A 112 18.13 -0.14 -8.31
N SER A 113 17.70 0.96 -8.94
CA SER A 113 18.08 2.32 -8.54
C SER A 113 17.28 2.89 -7.37
N ARG A 114 16.20 2.22 -6.96
CA ARG A 114 15.20 2.73 -6.00
C ARG A 114 15.46 2.34 -4.53
N GLY A 115 16.31 1.36 -4.27
CA GLY A 115 16.68 0.92 -2.92
C GLY A 115 15.59 0.17 -2.12
N PHE A 116 14.50 -0.27 -2.76
CA PHE A 116 13.44 -1.05 -2.10
C PHE A 116 13.82 -2.49 -1.81
N SER A 117 14.85 -3.01 -2.47
CA SER A 117 15.29 -4.40 -2.37
C SER A 117 16.69 -4.51 -1.76
N PHE A 118 16.87 -5.46 -0.86
CA PHE A 118 18.18 -5.83 -0.32
C PHE A 118 18.95 -6.85 -1.19
N ARG A 119 18.51 -7.06 -2.43
CA ARG A 119 19.15 -7.96 -3.39
C ARG A 119 20.24 -7.30 -4.21
N PHE A 120 20.18 -5.99 -4.33
CA PHE A 120 21.05 -5.17 -5.15
C PHE A 120 21.76 -4.14 -4.29
N ASP A 121 22.96 -3.76 -4.68
CA ASP A 121 23.64 -2.60 -4.12
C ASP A 121 23.12 -1.34 -4.83
N SER A 122 22.37 -0.53 -4.08
CA SER A 122 21.60 0.60 -4.60
C SER A 122 21.71 1.79 -3.65
N PRO A 123 21.49 3.03 -4.11
CA PRO A 123 21.22 4.13 -3.20
C PRO A 123 20.08 3.77 -2.23
N LEU A 124 20.23 4.06 -0.96
CA LEU A 124 19.23 3.77 0.07
C LEU A 124 18.14 4.85 0.05
N ASP A 125 17.32 4.87 -1.03
CA ASP A 125 16.30 5.91 -1.26
C ASP A 125 14.94 5.54 -0.68
N MET A 126 14.27 4.53 -1.21
CA MET A 126 12.94 4.00 -0.84
C MET A 126 11.76 4.98 -1.02
N ARG A 127 11.92 6.14 -1.63
CA ARG A 127 10.80 7.06 -1.88
C ARG A 127 9.95 6.57 -3.05
N MET A 128 8.65 6.49 -2.88
CA MET A 128 7.69 6.28 -3.98
C MET A 128 7.59 7.55 -4.83
N ASN A 129 7.52 8.72 -4.19
CA ASN A 129 7.59 10.03 -4.84
C ASN A 129 9.02 10.58 -4.76
N LYS A 130 9.78 10.49 -5.85
CA LYS A 130 11.17 10.99 -5.94
C LYS A 130 11.30 12.51 -5.82
N ARG A 131 10.19 13.25 -6.00
CA ARG A 131 10.19 14.73 -6.02
C ARG A 131 10.17 15.35 -4.62
N ALA A 132 9.89 14.58 -3.57
CA ALA A 132 9.74 15.11 -2.21
C ALA A 132 10.09 14.07 -1.15
N GLY A 133 10.31 14.56 0.07
CA GLY A 133 10.52 13.74 1.26
C GLY A 133 11.98 13.36 1.50
N LYS A 134 12.21 12.76 2.67
CA LYS A 134 13.51 12.20 3.08
C LYS A 134 13.68 10.82 2.45
N THR A 135 14.92 10.51 2.09
CA THR A 135 15.32 9.16 1.68
C THR A 135 15.46 8.25 2.92
N ALA A 136 15.53 6.95 2.71
CA ALA A 136 15.88 6.02 3.78
C ALA A 136 17.30 6.28 4.31
N ALA A 137 18.24 6.72 3.46
CA ALA A 137 19.56 7.16 3.87
C ALA A 137 19.48 8.37 4.82
N ASP A 138 18.64 9.37 4.54
CA ASP A 138 18.44 10.51 5.44
C ASP A 138 17.90 10.05 6.81
N ILE A 139 16.93 9.13 6.81
CA ILE A 139 16.35 8.60 8.05
C ILE A 139 17.42 7.91 8.90
N VAL A 140 18.19 6.99 8.34
CA VAL A 140 19.20 6.24 9.11
C VAL A 140 20.36 7.12 9.57
N ASN A 141 20.70 8.18 8.82
CA ASN A 141 21.78 9.09 9.17
C ASN A 141 21.38 10.24 10.10
N GLU A 142 20.11 10.67 10.10
CA GLU A 142 19.69 11.88 10.81
C GLU A 142 18.81 11.62 12.03
N TYR A 143 18.00 10.56 12.04
CA TYR A 143 17.05 10.30 13.13
C TYR A 143 17.79 9.96 14.43
N LYS A 144 17.19 10.34 15.56
CA LYS A 144 17.67 9.94 16.89
C LYS A 144 17.53 8.45 17.09
N GLU A 145 18.35 7.88 17.96
CA GLU A 145 18.36 6.43 18.25
C GLU A 145 16.98 5.92 18.66
N GLU A 146 16.28 6.67 19.53
CA GLU A 146 14.95 6.31 20.01
C GLU A 146 13.94 6.24 18.86
N ALA A 147 13.98 7.24 17.95
CA ALA A 147 13.09 7.28 16.80
C ALA A 147 13.34 6.11 15.82
N LEU A 148 14.61 5.76 15.57
CA LEU A 148 14.96 4.58 14.79
C LEU A 148 14.46 3.29 15.45
N ALA A 149 14.64 3.18 16.78
CA ALA A 149 14.17 2.03 17.53
C ALA A 149 12.63 1.88 17.45
N ASP A 150 11.90 2.99 17.55
CA ASP A 150 10.45 3.02 17.42
C ASP A 150 9.99 2.57 16.03
N ILE A 151 10.61 3.07 14.95
CA ILE A 151 10.33 2.66 13.57
C ILE A 151 10.51 1.14 13.43
N PHE A 152 11.65 0.60 13.85
CA PHE A 152 11.93 -0.83 13.70
C PHE A 152 11.06 -1.70 14.60
N TYR A 153 10.64 -1.21 15.74
CA TYR A 153 9.72 -1.92 16.62
C TYR A 153 8.29 -1.88 16.13
N LEU A 154 7.78 -0.68 15.79
CA LEU A 154 6.38 -0.47 15.42
C LEU A 154 6.07 -0.97 14.01
N TYR A 155 6.95 -0.71 13.03
CA TYR A 155 6.73 -1.03 11.61
C TYR A 155 7.43 -2.32 11.17
N GLY A 156 8.55 -2.65 11.80
CA GLY A 156 9.29 -3.89 11.54
C GLY A 156 8.89 -5.06 12.43
N GLU A 157 8.18 -4.80 13.54
CA GLU A 157 7.87 -5.81 14.56
C GLU A 157 9.13 -6.56 15.05
N LEU A 158 10.27 -5.84 15.15
CA LEU A 158 11.57 -6.39 15.52
C LEU A 158 11.81 -6.23 17.03
N ARG A 159 11.97 -7.35 17.73
CA ARG A 159 12.22 -7.33 19.21
C ARG A 159 13.56 -6.73 19.59
N ASN A 160 14.54 -6.79 18.71
CA ASN A 160 15.89 -6.24 18.90
C ASN A 160 16.08 -4.83 18.31
N ALA A 161 15.00 -4.10 18.06
CA ALA A 161 14.98 -2.77 17.42
C ALA A 161 15.96 -1.78 18.07
N ARG A 162 16.02 -1.71 19.41
CA ARG A 162 16.95 -0.82 20.13
C ARG A 162 18.42 -1.13 19.83
N ARG A 163 18.77 -2.42 19.75
CA ARG A 163 20.16 -2.84 19.47
C ARG A 163 20.54 -2.51 18.02
N ILE A 164 19.62 -2.64 17.10
CA ILE A 164 19.81 -2.28 15.68
C ILE A 164 19.98 -0.76 15.58
N ALA A 165 19.11 0.03 16.22
CA ALA A 165 19.18 1.50 16.22
C ALA A 165 20.53 2.00 16.79
N ALA A 166 20.98 1.47 17.92
CA ALA A 166 22.27 1.81 18.52
C ALA A 166 23.45 1.49 17.58
N ALA A 167 23.40 0.33 16.87
CA ALA A 167 24.43 -0.02 15.90
C ALA A 167 24.48 0.95 14.71
N ILE A 168 23.33 1.36 14.19
CA ILE A 168 23.22 2.34 13.10
C ILE A 168 23.80 3.68 13.55
N VAL A 169 23.42 4.18 14.73
CA VAL A 169 23.94 5.45 15.29
C VAL A 169 25.45 5.39 15.49
N LYS A 170 25.97 4.25 15.96
CA LYS A 170 27.41 4.05 16.10
C LYS A 170 28.11 4.02 14.74
N ALA A 171 27.59 3.30 13.76
CA ALA A 171 28.19 3.15 12.43
C ALA A 171 28.25 4.48 11.69
N ARG A 172 27.14 5.25 11.65
CA ARG A 172 27.06 6.52 10.95
C ARG A 172 27.98 7.62 11.52
N SER A 173 28.43 7.48 12.77
CA SER A 173 29.40 8.43 13.35
C SER A 173 30.79 8.30 12.72
N SER A 174 31.10 7.18 12.10
CA SER A 174 32.38 6.91 11.41
C SER A 174 32.24 7.08 9.91
N GLN A 175 31.14 6.61 9.32
CA GLN A 175 30.88 6.65 7.88
C GLN A 175 29.37 6.72 7.65
N LYS A 176 28.94 7.63 6.75
CA LYS A 176 27.54 7.70 6.32
C LYS A 176 27.10 6.38 5.67
N ILE A 177 25.84 6.02 5.91
CA ILE A 177 25.17 4.88 5.33
C ILE A 177 24.41 5.40 4.11
N GLU A 178 24.92 5.13 2.91
CA GLU A 178 24.39 5.71 1.66
C GLU A 178 23.74 4.66 0.77
N THR A 179 24.19 3.40 0.87
CA THR A 179 23.69 2.31 0.03
C THR A 179 22.98 1.23 0.84
N THR A 180 22.25 0.38 0.14
CA THR A 180 21.62 -0.82 0.72
C THR A 180 22.67 -1.74 1.31
N THR A 181 23.84 -1.89 0.66
CA THR A 181 24.94 -2.72 1.14
C THR A 181 25.56 -2.16 2.43
N ASP A 182 25.78 -0.84 2.51
CA ASP A 182 26.26 -0.21 3.75
C ASP A 182 25.31 -0.50 4.91
N PHE A 183 24.01 -0.34 4.65
CA PHE A 183 22.97 -0.58 5.66
C PHE A 183 22.94 -2.05 6.10
N ILE A 184 22.97 -2.98 5.16
CA ILE A 184 22.99 -4.43 5.44
C ILE A 184 24.19 -4.81 6.30
N HIS A 185 25.39 -4.35 5.98
CA HIS A 185 26.61 -4.65 6.76
C HIS A 185 26.49 -4.22 8.22
N VAL A 186 25.79 -3.11 8.50
CA VAL A 186 25.58 -2.65 9.87
C VAL A 186 24.59 -3.52 10.63
N VAL A 187 23.52 -4.00 9.97
CA VAL A 187 22.38 -4.63 10.66
C VAL A 187 22.40 -6.16 10.63
N GLU A 188 23.05 -6.77 9.64
CA GLU A 188 23.15 -8.23 9.46
C GLU A 188 23.61 -8.98 10.74
N PRO A 189 24.60 -8.49 11.51
CA PRO A 189 25.07 -9.20 12.72
C PRO A 189 24.00 -9.35 13.81
N PHE A 190 22.87 -8.65 13.71
CA PHE A 190 21.77 -8.72 14.67
C PHE A 190 20.71 -9.76 14.32
N PHE A 191 20.84 -10.41 13.17
CA PHE A 191 19.90 -11.43 12.70
C PHE A 191 20.48 -12.84 12.81
N LYS A 192 19.62 -13.79 13.15
CA LYS A 192 19.98 -15.20 13.12
C LYS A 192 19.95 -15.69 11.67
N ARG A 193 20.94 -16.45 11.24
CA ARG A 193 21.08 -16.98 9.88
C ARG A 193 19.79 -17.61 9.33
N GLU A 194 19.06 -18.33 10.16
CA GLU A 194 17.80 -19.00 9.77
C GLU A 194 16.65 -18.02 9.47
N ARG A 195 16.70 -16.81 10.02
CA ARG A 195 15.66 -15.79 9.92
C ARG A 195 16.10 -14.52 9.23
N GLU A 196 17.34 -14.44 8.85
CA GLU A 196 18.00 -13.24 8.32
C GLU A 196 17.20 -12.58 7.20
N LYS A 197 16.84 -13.33 6.15
CA LYS A 197 16.05 -12.79 5.02
C LYS A 197 14.70 -12.25 5.47
N LYS A 198 14.04 -12.93 6.42
CA LYS A 198 12.73 -12.50 6.93
C LYS A 198 12.84 -11.24 7.79
N ASP A 199 13.84 -11.19 8.65
CA ASP A 199 14.03 -10.06 9.56
C ASP A 199 14.60 -8.84 8.78
N MET A 200 15.42 -9.08 7.76
CA MET A 200 15.87 -8.05 6.81
C MET A 200 14.68 -7.45 6.02
N ALA A 201 13.79 -8.29 5.50
CA ALA A 201 12.58 -7.81 4.82
C ALA A 201 11.71 -6.93 5.72
N LYS A 202 11.58 -7.26 7.01
CA LYS A 202 10.87 -6.45 7.99
C LYS A 202 11.56 -5.11 8.26
N LEU A 203 12.88 -5.10 8.27
CA LEU A 203 13.65 -3.88 8.49
C LEU A 203 13.50 -2.92 7.31
N PHE A 204 13.61 -3.44 6.08
CA PHE A 204 13.36 -2.67 4.85
C PHE A 204 11.92 -2.17 4.78
N GLN A 205 10.93 -3.02 5.15
CA GLN A 205 9.54 -2.61 5.29
C GLN A 205 9.38 -1.44 6.27
N ALA A 206 10.05 -1.49 7.42
CA ALA A 206 9.95 -0.44 8.42
C ALA A 206 10.47 0.91 7.91
N LEU A 207 11.63 0.92 7.24
CA LEU A 207 12.16 2.14 6.61
C LEU A 207 11.23 2.65 5.51
N ARG A 208 10.74 1.77 4.65
CA ARG A 208 9.82 2.13 3.56
C ARG A 208 8.55 2.80 4.08
N ILE A 209 7.94 2.22 5.10
CA ILE A 209 6.74 2.75 5.75
C ILE A 209 7.00 4.16 6.28
N GLU A 210 8.15 4.39 6.92
CA GLU A 210 8.52 5.71 7.45
C GLU A 210 8.79 6.71 6.33
N VAL A 211 9.60 6.34 5.34
CA VAL A 211 9.95 7.20 4.18
C VAL A 211 8.71 7.72 3.48
N ASN A 212 7.72 6.86 3.29
CA ASN A 212 6.51 7.17 2.50
C ASN A 212 5.30 7.54 3.37
N HIS A 213 5.45 7.57 4.70
CA HIS A 213 4.36 7.85 5.65
C HIS A 213 3.12 6.97 5.38
N GLU A 214 3.34 5.68 5.04
CA GLU A 214 2.31 4.79 4.52
C GLU A 214 1.14 4.62 5.49
N MET A 215 1.42 4.51 6.80
CA MET A 215 0.38 4.29 7.81
C MET A 215 -0.54 5.52 7.98
N ASP A 216 0.01 6.73 7.89
CA ASP A 216 -0.79 7.94 8.01
C ASP A 216 -1.59 8.18 6.72
N ALA A 217 -0.97 7.99 5.56
CA ALA A 217 -1.66 8.05 4.28
C ALA A 217 -2.84 7.06 4.22
N LEU A 218 -2.65 5.83 4.70
CA LEU A 218 -3.72 4.82 4.78
C LEU A 218 -4.88 5.27 5.67
N LYS A 219 -4.59 5.79 6.87
CA LYS A 219 -5.64 6.29 7.79
C LYS A 219 -6.41 7.45 7.19
N GLU A 220 -5.71 8.40 6.55
CA GLU A 220 -6.32 9.55 5.90
C GLU A 220 -7.19 9.13 4.70
N MET A 221 -6.71 8.20 3.88
CA MET A 221 -7.49 7.63 2.77
C MET A 221 -8.75 6.91 3.25
N LEU A 222 -8.65 6.05 4.27
CA LEU A 222 -9.80 5.34 4.83
C LEU A 222 -10.82 6.28 5.45
N LYS A 223 -10.36 7.36 6.10
CA LYS A 223 -11.24 8.42 6.59
C LYS A 223 -11.95 9.12 5.43
N ALA A 224 -11.21 9.53 4.42
CA ALA A 224 -11.78 10.15 3.22
C ALA A 224 -12.78 9.21 2.53
N ALA A 225 -12.45 7.93 2.33
CA ALA A 225 -13.35 6.93 1.77
C ALA A 225 -14.65 6.79 2.58
N THR A 226 -14.55 6.80 3.92
CA THR A 226 -15.71 6.74 4.80
C THR A 226 -16.65 7.95 4.60
N GLU A 227 -16.09 9.11 4.28
CA GLU A 227 -16.86 10.35 4.11
C GLU A 227 -17.50 10.48 2.72
N ILE A 228 -16.80 9.99 1.66
CA ILE A 228 -17.23 10.22 0.27
C ILE A 228 -17.92 9.00 -0.39
N LEU A 229 -17.79 7.79 0.17
CA LEU A 229 -18.57 6.66 -0.32
C LEU A 229 -20.06 6.91 -0.11
N LYS A 230 -20.84 6.77 -1.17
CA LYS A 230 -22.29 6.81 -1.12
C LYS A 230 -22.86 5.62 -0.32
N PRO A 231 -24.04 5.71 0.29
CA PRO A 231 -24.73 4.55 0.84
C PRO A 231 -24.84 3.44 -0.21
N GLY A 232 -24.46 2.20 0.16
CA GLY A 232 -24.36 1.06 -0.77
C GLY A 232 -23.03 0.98 -1.54
N GLY A 233 -22.21 2.04 -1.54
CA GLY A 233 -20.90 2.06 -2.18
C GLY A 233 -19.91 1.08 -1.52
N ARG A 234 -18.96 0.59 -2.29
CA ARG A 234 -18.05 -0.51 -1.88
C ARG A 234 -16.63 -0.04 -1.65
N LEU A 235 -16.04 -0.54 -0.57
CA LEU A 235 -14.62 -0.38 -0.24
C LEU A 235 -13.95 -1.75 -0.36
N SER A 236 -13.04 -1.90 -1.32
CA SER A 236 -12.28 -3.12 -1.62
C SER A 236 -10.79 -2.85 -1.39
N VAL A 237 -10.18 -3.51 -0.40
CA VAL A 237 -8.80 -3.21 0.02
C VAL A 237 -7.99 -4.49 0.13
N ILE A 238 -6.87 -4.55 -0.62
CA ILE A 238 -5.84 -5.58 -0.54
C ILE A 238 -4.70 -5.04 0.33
N THR A 239 -4.23 -5.85 1.27
CA THR A 239 -3.14 -5.53 2.20
C THR A 239 -2.09 -6.63 2.17
N TYR A 240 -0.81 -6.30 2.45
CA TYR A 240 0.30 -7.27 2.38
C TYR A 240 1.00 -7.52 3.71
N HIS A 241 0.75 -6.70 4.72
CA HIS A 241 1.31 -6.91 6.06
C HIS A 241 0.30 -6.64 7.18
N SER A 242 0.66 -7.11 8.39
CA SER A 242 -0.21 -7.11 9.58
C SER A 242 -0.69 -5.72 9.99
N LEU A 243 0.12 -4.69 9.79
CA LEU A 243 -0.20 -3.32 10.21
C LEU A 243 -1.32 -2.74 9.34
N GLU A 244 -1.21 -2.86 8.00
CA GLU A 244 -2.26 -2.45 7.07
C GLU A 244 -3.56 -3.21 7.35
N ASP A 245 -3.49 -4.54 7.39
CA ASP A 245 -4.65 -5.41 7.59
C ASP A 245 -5.40 -5.07 8.89
N ARG A 246 -4.66 -4.75 9.95
CA ARG A 246 -5.24 -4.34 11.24
C ARG A 246 -6.01 -3.02 11.13
N ILE A 247 -5.43 -2.00 10.50
CA ILE A 247 -6.07 -0.69 10.32
C ILE A 247 -7.32 -0.82 9.46
N VAL A 248 -7.23 -1.48 8.29
CA VAL A 248 -8.37 -1.69 7.38
C VAL A 248 -9.49 -2.47 8.08
N LYS A 249 -9.16 -3.59 8.74
CA LYS A 249 -10.11 -4.37 9.52
C LYS A 249 -10.81 -3.53 10.59
N ASN A 250 -10.07 -2.71 11.32
CA ASN A 250 -10.62 -1.89 12.39
C ASN A 250 -11.60 -0.85 11.81
N VAL A 251 -11.19 -0.09 10.79
CA VAL A 251 -12.07 0.91 10.15
C VAL A 251 -13.33 0.27 9.61
N MET A 252 -13.23 -0.85 8.89
CA MET A 252 -14.41 -1.54 8.35
C MET A 252 -15.34 -2.11 9.44
N LYS A 253 -14.80 -2.48 10.62
CA LYS A 253 -15.61 -3.04 11.72
C LYS A 253 -16.17 -1.99 12.67
N THR A 254 -15.39 -0.96 12.99
CA THR A 254 -15.70 -0.02 14.07
C THR A 254 -15.69 1.45 13.63
N GLY A 255 -15.39 1.74 12.38
CA GLY A 255 -15.33 3.10 11.84
C GLY A 255 -14.07 3.89 12.22
N ASN A 256 -13.13 3.29 12.96
CA ASN A 256 -11.91 3.98 13.38
C ASN A 256 -10.67 3.06 13.31
N PRO A 257 -9.46 3.60 13.06
CA PRO A 257 -8.24 2.81 12.91
C PRO A 257 -7.77 2.13 14.20
N GLU A 258 -8.15 2.65 15.37
CA GLU A 258 -7.80 2.09 16.68
C GLU A 258 -8.61 0.83 17.04
N GLY A 259 -9.73 0.60 16.34
CA GLY A 259 -10.64 -0.50 16.60
C GLY A 259 -11.49 -0.30 17.87
N LYS A 260 -11.66 0.95 18.30
CA LYS A 260 -12.53 1.30 19.44
C LYS A 260 -13.98 1.06 19.05
N VAL A 261 -14.66 0.24 19.83
CA VAL A 261 -16.08 -0.05 19.61
C VAL A 261 -16.92 1.06 20.24
N VAL A 262 -17.71 1.74 19.40
CA VAL A 262 -18.78 2.64 19.83
C VAL A 262 -20.09 1.88 19.70
N GLN A 263 -20.89 1.84 20.76
CA GLN A 263 -22.17 1.16 20.78
C GLN A 263 -23.29 2.16 21.08
N ASP A 264 -24.43 1.95 20.41
CA ASP A 264 -25.66 2.66 20.74
C ASP A 264 -26.22 2.20 22.10
N PHE A 265 -27.32 2.80 22.54
CA PHE A 265 -28.00 2.46 23.79
C PHE A 265 -28.43 0.97 23.84
N TYR A 266 -28.62 0.32 22.70
CA TYR A 266 -29.05 -1.07 22.58
C TYR A 266 -27.86 -2.04 22.44
N GLY A 267 -26.61 -1.55 22.56
CA GLY A 267 -25.40 -2.36 22.43
C GLY A 267 -25.00 -2.70 20.97
N ARG A 268 -25.62 -2.08 19.97
CA ARG A 268 -25.26 -2.28 18.57
C ARG A 268 -24.02 -1.46 18.23
N ILE A 269 -23.08 -2.08 17.51
CA ILE A 269 -21.86 -1.39 17.06
C ILE A 269 -22.24 -0.37 15.99
N GLU A 270 -21.91 0.89 16.26
CA GLU A 270 -21.99 1.96 15.27
C GLU A 270 -20.79 1.86 14.33
N SER A 271 -21.00 1.26 13.18
CA SER A 271 -19.98 1.22 12.13
C SER A 271 -20.55 1.83 10.85
N PRO A 272 -19.78 2.68 10.14
CA PRO A 272 -20.18 3.22 8.85
C PRO A 272 -20.23 2.16 7.75
N PHE A 273 -19.75 0.97 8.03
CA PHE A 273 -19.65 -0.12 7.06
C PHE A 273 -20.37 -1.39 7.51
N ARG A 274 -20.81 -2.16 6.52
CA ARG A 274 -21.22 -3.56 6.63
C ARG A 274 -20.19 -4.42 5.92
N LEU A 275 -19.58 -5.38 6.63
CA LEU A 275 -18.65 -6.31 6.00
C LEU A 275 -19.37 -7.18 4.97
N ILE A 276 -18.81 -7.31 3.77
CA ILE A 276 -19.29 -8.21 2.73
C ILE A 276 -18.69 -9.60 2.94
N ASN A 277 -17.41 -9.68 3.26
CA ASN A 277 -16.74 -10.93 3.62
C ASN A 277 -16.31 -10.90 5.08
N ASN A 278 -16.77 -11.88 5.87
CA ASN A 278 -16.36 -12.03 7.29
C ASN A 278 -14.94 -12.57 7.43
N LYS A 279 -14.53 -13.45 6.51
CA LYS A 279 -13.17 -13.98 6.41
C LYS A 279 -12.45 -13.24 5.30
N VAL A 280 -11.15 -12.99 5.48
CA VAL A 280 -10.32 -12.42 4.42
C VAL A 280 -10.31 -13.36 3.21
N ILE A 281 -10.31 -12.78 2.02
CA ILE A 281 -10.03 -13.51 0.79
C ILE A 281 -8.50 -13.47 0.61
N ILE A 282 -7.93 -14.61 0.30
CA ILE A 282 -6.49 -14.78 0.05
C ILE A 282 -6.30 -15.40 -1.33
N PRO A 283 -5.17 -15.12 -2.00
CA PRO A 283 -4.84 -15.75 -3.27
C PRO A 283 -4.84 -17.28 -3.15
N ASP A 284 -5.35 -17.93 -4.17
CA ASP A 284 -5.29 -19.39 -4.27
C ASP A 284 -3.87 -19.90 -4.55
N GLN A 285 -3.70 -21.21 -4.60
CA GLN A 285 -2.39 -21.80 -4.79
C GLN A 285 -1.84 -21.49 -6.20
N GLU A 286 -2.66 -21.49 -7.21
CA GLU A 286 -2.26 -21.20 -8.60
C GLU A 286 -1.76 -19.77 -8.74
N GLU A 287 -2.46 -18.80 -8.14
CA GLU A 287 -2.03 -17.40 -8.12
C GLU A 287 -0.71 -17.24 -7.35
N GLN A 288 -0.55 -17.91 -6.20
CA GLN A 288 0.68 -17.84 -5.40
C GLN A 288 1.88 -18.47 -6.12
N GLU A 289 1.69 -19.49 -6.93
CA GLU A 289 2.73 -20.12 -7.76
C GLU A 289 3.13 -19.21 -8.91
N ARG A 290 2.15 -18.61 -9.59
CA ARG A 290 2.38 -17.65 -10.68
C ARG A 290 2.97 -16.32 -10.19
N ASN A 291 2.49 -15.82 -9.06
CA ASN A 291 2.92 -14.56 -8.44
C ASN A 291 3.29 -14.77 -6.95
N PRO A 292 4.53 -15.15 -6.62
CA PRO A 292 4.94 -15.36 -5.23
C PRO A 292 4.78 -14.14 -4.32
N ARG A 293 4.69 -12.92 -4.89
CA ARG A 293 4.45 -11.66 -4.13
C ARG A 293 3.03 -11.59 -3.58
N SER A 294 2.06 -12.30 -4.18
CA SER A 294 0.68 -12.37 -3.71
C SER A 294 0.51 -13.16 -2.39
N ARG A 295 1.48 -13.98 -2.01
CA ARG A 295 1.40 -14.92 -0.86
C ARG A 295 0.91 -14.31 0.44
N SER A 296 1.23 -13.04 0.71
CA SER A 296 0.82 -12.32 1.92
C SER A 296 -0.43 -11.48 1.75
N ALA A 297 -0.98 -11.40 0.54
CA ALA A 297 -2.14 -10.59 0.23
C ALA A 297 -3.40 -11.04 0.99
N LYS A 298 -4.18 -10.05 1.43
CA LYS A 298 -5.45 -10.24 2.12
C LYS A 298 -6.44 -9.20 1.62
N LEU A 299 -7.51 -9.64 1.00
CA LEU A 299 -8.58 -8.78 0.52
C LEU A 299 -9.70 -8.69 1.55
N ARG A 300 -10.11 -7.46 1.84
CA ARG A 300 -11.31 -7.14 2.63
C ARG A 300 -12.25 -6.26 1.82
N ILE A 301 -13.53 -6.57 1.92
CA ILE A 301 -14.59 -5.85 1.22
C ILE A 301 -15.66 -5.43 2.22
N ALA A 302 -16.05 -4.16 2.16
CA ALA A 302 -17.12 -3.62 2.97
C ALA A 302 -18.04 -2.72 2.14
N GLU A 303 -19.27 -2.59 2.56
CA GLU A 303 -20.29 -1.73 1.97
C GLU A 303 -20.60 -0.58 2.91
N LYS A 304 -20.68 0.64 2.39
CA LYS A 304 -21.11 1.82 3.11
C LYS A 304 -22.59 1.69 3.50
N ARG A 305 -22.90 1.96 4.77
CA ARG A 305 -24.28 2.01 5.29
C ARG A 305 -24.97 3.32 4.95
#